data_cb94e77260137e2177e0cd8413fd09ab
#
_entry.id   cb94e77260137e2177e0cd8413fd09ab
#
_cell.length_a   1.000
_cell.length_b   1.000
_cell.length_c   1.000
_cell.angle_alpha   90.00
_cell.angle_beta   90.00
_cell.angle_gamma   90.00
#
_symmetry.space_group_name_H-M   'P 1'
#
loop_
_entity.id
_entity.type
_entity.pdbx_description
1 polymer ?
#
loop_
_entity_poly.entity_id
_entity_poly.type
_entity_poly.pdbx_seq_one_letter_code
_entity_poly.pdbx_strand_id
1 'polypeptide(L)'
;GTGLDALHKAIPERFFDVGIAEEHAVLLAAGMATGGKLPVCAIYSTFLQRAYDPIIHDVCLQNLPVTFCLDRAGLSPNDGPTHHGLFDISYLRCIPNGIIMQPKDEDELQDMMTTGIESKCPAFIRYPRGEGVGVERKKNPIPLEVGKAEVLRKGSLCAIWAIGDFVQIALSIANQFKKKYGIEITVVNAR
;
A
#
# COMPACT_ATOMS: atom_id res chain seq x y z
N GLY A 1 -5.92 -16.62 -1.80
CA GLY A 1 -4.65 -16.13 -1.89
C GLY A 1 -4.26 -14.86 -1.16
N THR A 2 -5.19 -13.91 -0.88
CA THR A 2 -4.87 -12.61 -0.24
C THR A 2 -4.84 -12.65 1.29
N GLY A 3 -5.00 -13.82 1.92
CA GLY A 3 -4.97 -13.95 3.40
C GLY A 3 -6.21 -13.41 4.12
N LEU A 4 -7.32 -13.22 3.44
CA LEU A 4 -8.54 -12.62 4.00
C LEU A 4 -9.52 -13.62 4.63
N ASP A 5 -9.12 -14.88 4.81
CA ASP A 5 -10.01 -15.95 5.35
C ASP A 5 -10.55 -15.60 6.75
N ALA A 6 -9.76 -14.97 7.59
CA ALA A 6 -10.18 -14.56 8.93
C ALA A 6 -11.28 -13.47 8.86
N LEU A 7 -11.13 -12.51 7.94
CA LEU A 7 -12.12 -11.46 7.71
C LEU A 7 -13.42 -12.06 7.17
N HIS A 8 -13.33 -12.94 6.17
CA HIS A 8 -14.50 -13.62 5.60
C HIS A 8 -15.27 -14.40 6.66
N LYS A 9 -14.58 -15.10 7.55
CA LYS A 9 -15.23 -15.84 8.65
C LYS A 9 -15.89 -14.93 9.68
N ALA A 10 -15.29 -13.76 9.95
CA ALA A 10 -15.79 -12.85 10.97
C ALA A 10 -17.01 -12.04 10.52
N ILE A 11 -17.03 -11.61 9.26
CA ILE A 11 -18.08 -10.74 8.68
C ILE A 11 -18.44 -11.15 7.24
N PRO A 12 -18.99 -12.38 7.02
CA PRO A 12 -19.24 -12.90 5.69
C PRO A 12 -20.18 -12.02 4.85
N GLU A 13 -21.11 -11.33 5.48
CA GLU A 13 -22.06 -10.43 4.82
C GLU A 13 -21.42 -9.16 4.23
N ARG A 14 -20.16 -8.88 4.57
CA ARG A 14 -19.37 -7.77 4.05
C ARG A 14 -18.22 -8.21 3.16
N PHE A 15 -18.14 -9.50 2.86
CA PHE A 15 -17.08 -10.08 2.05
C PHE A 15 -17.64 -10.55 0.70
N PHE A 16 -17.08 -10.04 -0.39
CA PHE A 16 -17.51 -10.35 -1.76
C PHE A 16 -16.32 -10.94 -2.53
N ASP A 17 -16.35 -12.23 -2.76
CA ASP A 17 -15.39 -12.90 -3.64
C ASP A 17 -15.92 -12.86 -5.08
N VAL A 18 -15.24 -12.13 -5.94
CA VAL A 18 -15.61 -11.96 -7.36
C VAL A 18 -14.90 -12.97 -8.27
N GLY A 19 -14.13 -13.88 -7.71
CA GLY A 19 -13.28 -14.78 -8.47
C GLY A 19 -12.11 -14.06 -9.15
N ILE A 20 -11.61 -14.61 -10.26
CA ILE A 20 -10.53 -14.00 -11.05
C ILE A 20 -11.15 -13.01 -12.05
N ALA A 21 -11.62 -11.87 -11.54
CA ALA A 21 -12.33 -10.86 -12.32
C ALA A 21 -12.01 -9.45 -11.77
N GLU A 22 -10.79 -9.00 -11.99
CA GLU A 22 -10.26 -7.76 -11.41
C GLU A 22 -11.02 -6.52 -11.87
N GLU A 23 -11.41 -6.45 -13.14
CA GLU A 23 -12.24 -5.37 -13.66
C GLU A 23 -13.60 -5.31 -12.94
N HIS A 24 -14.24 -6.48 -12.76
CA HIS A 24 -15.51 -6.56 -12.02
C HIS A 24 -15.33 -6.13 -10.56
N ALA A 25 -14.25 -6.52 -9.91
CA ALA A 25 -13.94 -6.10 -8.53
C ALA A 25 -13.88 -4.57 -8.40
N VAL A 26 -13.22 -3.90 -9.35
CA VAL A 26 -13.10 -2.44 -9.37
C VAL A 26 -14.45 -1.78 -9.65
N LEU A 27 -15.22 -2.28 -10.63
CA LEU A 27 -16.54 -1.75 -10.96
C LEU A 27 -17.55 -1.96 -9.82
N LEU A 28 -17.52 -3.12 -9.16
CA LEU A 28 -18.34 -3.37 -7.97
C LEU A 28 -18.00 -2.39 -6.84
N ALA A 29 -16.70 -2.17 -6.58
CA ALA A 29 -16.26 -1.20 -5.59
C ALA A 29 -16.68 0.23 -5.96
N ALA A 30 -16.57 0.64 -7.23
CA ALA A 30 -17.05 1.93 -7.71
C ALA A 30 -18.56 2.10 -7.47
N GLY A 31 -19.36 1.09 -7.82
CA GLY A 31 -20.81 1.08 -7.57
C GLY A 31 -21.16 1.15 -6.09
N MET A 32 -20.43 0.44 -5.23
CA MET A 32 -20.59 0.53 -3.77
C MET A 32 -20.25 1.94 -3.24
N ALA A 33 -19.18 2.54 -3.72
CA ALA A 33 -18.77 3.88 -3.33
C ALA A 33 -19.79 4.94 -3.74
N THR A 34 -20.37 4.83 -4.94
CA THR A 34 -21.49 5.68 -5.41
C THR A 34 -22.71 5.55 -4.50
N GLY A 35 -22.95 4.33 -3.96
CA GLY A 35 -24.00 4.08 -2.95
C GLY A 35 -23.64 4.49 -1.52
N GLY A 36 -22.55 5.26 -1.33
CA GLY A 36 -22.13 5.79 -0.03
C GLY A 36 -21.42 4.76 0.87
N LYS A 37 -20.92 3.67 0.32
CA LYS A 37 -20.08 2.70 1.05
C LYS A 37 -18.61 3.07 0.94
N LEU A 38 -17.78 2.48 1.81
CA LEU A 38 -16.32 2.60 1.80
C LEU A 38 -15.71 1.23 1.46
N PRO A 39 -15.67 0.86 0.18
CA PRO A 39 -15.17 -0.45 -0.23
C PRO A 39 -13.65 -0.53 -0.13
N VAL A 40 -13.18 -1.72 0.25
CA VAL A 40 -11.77 -2.12 0.20
C VAL A 40 -11.62 -3.21 -0.85
N CYS A 41 -10.78 -2.99 -1.84
CA CYS A 41 -10.56 -3.89 -2.96
C CYS A 41 -9.16 -4.50 -2.86
N ALA A 42 -9.07 -5.80 -2.55
CA ALA A 42 -7.80 -6.50 -2.40
C ALA A 42 -7.46 -7.29 -3.67
N ILE A 43 -6.46 -6.83 -4.41
CA ILE A 43 -6.03 -7.41 -5.70
C ILE A 43 -4.51 -7.46 -5.73
N TYR A 44 -3.94 -8.48 -6.38
CA TYR A 44 -2.49 -8.50 -6.61
C TYR A 44 -2.06 -7.35 -7.52
N SER A 45 -0.96 -6.70 -7.18
CA SER A 45 -0.42 -5.55 -7.92
C SER A 45 -0.33 -5.82 -9.43
N THR A 46 0.24 -6.96 -9.83
CA THR A 46 0.36 -7.31 -11.26
C THR A 46 -0.99 -7.52 -11.94
N PHE A 47 -2.00 -8.06 -11.25
CA PHE A 47 -3.31 -8.33 -11.85
C PHE A 47 -4.20 -7.11 -11.90
N LEU A 48 -3.94 -6.09 -11.08
CA LEU A 48 -4.65 -4.82 -11.13
C LEU A 48 -4.50 -4.12 -12.50
N GLN A 49 -3.44 -4.44 -13.26
CA GLN A 49 -3.26 -3.92 -14.63
C GLN A 49 -4.46 -4.21 -15.55
N ARG A 50 -5.20 -5.32 -15.32
CA ARG A 50 -6.40 -5.64 -16.09
C ARG A 50 -7.53 -4.64 -15.88
N ALA A 51 -7.56 -4.00 -14.72
CA ALA A 51 -8.58 -3.02 -14.34
C ALA A 51 -8.12 -1.56 -14.48
N TYR A 52 -7.08 -1.30 -15.27
CA TYR A 52 -6.48 0.04 -15.39
C TYR A 52 -7.50 1.08 -15.88
N ASP A 53 -8.26 0.77 -16.93
CA ASP A 53 -9.31 1.65 -17.42
C ASP A 53 -10.42 1.93 -16.39
N PRO A 54 -11.04 0.92 -15.75
CA PRO A 54 -12.01 1.16 -14.69
C PRO A 54 -11.47 1.96 -13.50
N ILE A 55 -10.20 1.79 -13.13
CA ILE A 55 -9.57 2.60 -12.08
C ILE A 55 -9.58 4.08 -12.48
N ILE A 56 -9.19 4.39 -13.71
CA ILE A 56 -9.17 5.78 -14.20
C ILE A 56 -10.59 6.32 -14.29
N HIS A 57 -11.41 5.67 -15.13
CA HIS A 57 -12.69 6.20 -15.58
C HIS A 57 -13.77 6.12 -14.49
N ASP A 58 -13.89 4.96 -13.82
CA ASP A 58 -15.01 4.70 -12.93
C ASP A 58 -14.71 5.04 -11.46
N VAL A 59 -13.44 5.14 -11.08
CA VAL A 59 -13.05 5.45 -9.70
C VAL A 59 -12.37 6.82 -9.60
N CYS A 60 -11.23 7.01 -10.25
CA CYS A 60 -10.37 8.17 -9.96
C CYS A 60 -10.89 9.47 -10.58
N LEU A 61 -11.39 9.47 -11.81
CA LEU A 61 -12.00 10.66 -12.41
C LEU A 61 -13.24 11.13 -11.64
N GLN A 62 -13.97 10.22 -11.04
CA GLN A 62 -15.13 10.52 -10.21
C GLN A 62 -14.76 10.78 -8.74
N ASN A 63 -13.49 10.66 -8.37
CA ASN A 63 -12.97 10.81 -7.02
C ASN A 63 -13.73 9.95 -5.99
N LEU A 64 -14.02 8.70 -6.33
CA LEU A 64 -14.76 7.79 -5.44
C LEU A 64 -13.85 7.21 -4.34
N PRO A 65 -14.33 7.12 -3.09
CA PRO A 65 -13.54 6.65 -1.94
C PRO A 65 -13.39 5.12 -1.94
N VAL A 66 -12.58 4.60 -2.83
CA VAL A 66 -12.21 3.19 -2.92
C VAL A 66 -10.79 3.00 -2.40
N THR A 67 -10.61 2.12 -1.41
CA THR A 67 -9.28 1.75 -0.92
C THR A 67 -8.81 0.46 -1.59
N PHE A 68 -7.73 0.52 -2.34
CA PHE A 68 -7.11 -0.61 -2.99
C PHE A 68 -5.95 -1.15 -2.16
N CYS A 69 -5.97 -2.43 -1.85
CA CYS A 69 -4.90 -3.18 -1.20
C CYS A 69 -4.15 -4.00 -2.25
N LEU A 70 -2.95 -3.57 -2.61
CA LEU A 70 -2.15 -4.16 -3.69
C LEU A 70 -1.15 -5.14 -3.10
N ASP A 71 -1.55 -6.40 -3.05
CA ASP A 71 -0.69 -7.50 -2.58
C ASP A 71 0.36 -7.85 -3.65
N ARG A 72 1.49 -8.40 -3.25
CA ARG A 72 2.64 -8.75 -4.12
C ARG A 72 3.20 -7.56 -4.90
N ALA A 73 3.24 -6.39 -4.29
CA ALA A 73 3.93 -5.25 -4.86
C ALA A 73 5.45 -5.47 -4.82
N GLY A 74 6.14 -5.08 -5.89
CA GLY A 74 7.57 -5.33 -6.07
C GLY A 74 7.87 -6.75 -6.56
N LEU A 75 9.05 -7.28 -6.18
CA LEU A 75 9.45 -8.65 -6.51
C LEU A 75 8.68 -9.63 -5.63
N SER A 76 8.05 -10.62 -6.25
CA SER A 76 7.31 -11.67 -5.56
C SER A 76 8.09 -12.97 -5.60
N PRO A 77 8.87 -13.30 -4.55
CA PRO A 77 9.61 -14.55 -4.50
C PRO A 77 8.65 -15.74 -4.52
N ASN A 78 9.07 -16.82 -5.18
CA ASN A 78 8.32 -18.08 -5.31
C ASN A 78 7.09 -18.07 -6.23
N ASP A 79 6.59 -16.93 -6.68
CA ASP A 79 5.43 -16.88 -7.59
C ASP A 79 5.84 -16.76 -9.07
N GLY A 80 7.10 -16.44 -9.34
CA GLY A 80 7.66 -16.28 -10.68
C GLY A 80 7.38 -14.92 -11.33
N PRO A 81 7.91 -14.69 -12.54
CA PRO A 81 7.93 -13.37 -13.18
C PRO A 81 6.55 -12.81 -13.50
N THR A 82 5.53 -13.66 -13.67
CA THR A 82 4.15 -13.24 -13.95
C THR A 82 3.45 -12.60 -12.75
N HIS A 83 4.02 -12.72 -11.56
CA HIS A 83 3.44 -12.22 -10.31
C HIS A 83 4.19 -11.01 -9.73
N HIS A 84 5.25 -10.55 -10.39
CA HIS A 84 5.96 -9.35 -9.94
C HIS A 84 5.12 -8.09 -10.14
N GLY A 85 4.89 -7.34 -9.05
CA GLY A 85 4.15 -6.07 -9.06
C GLY A 85 5.07 -4.87 -9.28
N LEU A 86 5.64 -4.75 -10.48
CA LEU A 86 6.69 -3.76 -10.78
C LEU A 86 6.16 -2.46 -11.41
N PHE A 87 4.95 -2.48 -11.97
CA PHE A 87 4.45 -1.40 -12.80
C PHE A 87 3.42 -0.50 -12.12
N ASP A 88 2.90 -0.90 -10.97
CA ASP A 88 1.81 -0.23 -10.26
C ASP A 88 2.12 1.25 -9.95
N ILE A 89 3.27 1.57 -9.37
CA ILE A 89 3.65 2.97 -9.13
C ILE A 89 3.67 3.76 -10.44
N SER A 90 4.22 3.17 -11.51
CA SER A 90 4.37 3.88 -12.79
C SER A 90 3.04 4.27 -13.40
N TYR A 91 2.06 3.37 -13.44
CA TYR A 91 0.77 3.67 -14.05
C TYR A 91 -0.20 4.39 -13.08
N LEU A 92 -0.13 4.13 -11.77
CA LEU A 92 -1.00 4.80 -10.79
C LEU A 92 -0.63 6.27 -10.59
N ARG A 93 0.66 6.61 -10.62
CA ARG A 93 1.11 8.00 -10.40
C ARG A 93 0.68 9.00 -11.48
N CYS A 94 0.25 8.56 -12.64
CA CYS A 94 -0.29 9.43 -13.68
C CYS A 94 -1.82 9.57 -13.63
N ILE A 95 -2.49 8.86 -12.71
CA ILE A 95 -3.95 8.95 -12.53
C ILE A 95 -4.27 10.08 -11.54
N PRO A 96 -5.26 10.95 -11.84
CA PRO A 96 -5.64 12.02 -10.93
C PRO A 96 -6.35 11.50 -9.67
N ASN A 97 -6.33 12.31 -8.61
CA ASN A 97 -7.05 12.11 -7.35
C ASN A 97 -6.62 10.91 -6.51
N GLY A 98 -5.69 10.07 -6.99
CA GLY A 98 -5.25 8.88 -6.28
C GLY A 98 -4.12 9.16 -5.27
N ILE A 99 -4.18 8.54 -4.09
CA ILE A 99 -3.09 8.51 -3.12
C ILE A 99 -2.39 7.16 -3.21
N ILE A 100 -1.07 7.15 -3.39
CA ILE A 100 -0.27 5.92 -3.41
C ILE A 100 0.55 5.87 -2.13
N MET A 101 0.47 4.75 -1.41
CA MET A 101 1.14 4.54 -0.14
C MET A 101 1.84 3.18 -0.09
N GLN A 102 3.00 3.11 0.57
CA GLN A 102 3.68 1.84 0.82
C GLN A 102 4.24 1.81 2.25
N PRO A 103 3.67 0.98 3.13
CA PRO A 103 4.06 0.93 4.53
C PRO A 103 5.46 0.32 4.72
N LYS A 104 6.22 0.83 5.68
CA LYS A 104 7.52 0.30 6.09
C LYS A 104 7.43 -0.94 6.98
N ASP A 105 6.26 -1.16 7.62
CA ASP A 105 5.97 -2.25 8.55
C ASP A 105 4.45 -2.43 8.74
N GLU A 106 4.06 -3.41 9.56
CA GLU A 106 2.66 -3.76 9.82
C GLU A 106 1.92 -2.69 10.64
N ASP A 107 2.64 -1.95 11.45
CA ASP A 107 2.04 -0.88 12.26
C ASP A 107 1.66 0.32 11.36
N GLU A 108 2.53 0.68 10.42
CA GLU A 108 2.22 1.72 9.43
C GLU A 108 1.17 1.26 8.40
N LEU A 109 1.09 -0.05 8.09
CA LEU A 109 0.03 -0.59 7.22
C LEU A 109 -1.36 -0.31 7.77
N GLN A 110 -1.60 -0.50 9.06
CA GLN A 110 -2.91 -0.20 9.65
C GLN A 110 -3.22 1.30 9.66
N ASP A 111 -2.21 2.16 9.82
CA ASP A 111 -2.36 3.62 9.69
C ASP A 111 -2.73 4.02 8.26
N MET A 112 -2.07 3.41 7.26
CA MET A 112 -2.38 3.64 5.85
C MET A 112 -3.78 3.13 5.47
N MET A 113 -4.23 1.99 6.02
CA MET A 113 -5.60 1.51 5.86
C MET A 113 -6.60 2.54 6.39
N THR A 114 -6.36 3.06 7.59
CA THR A 114 -7.19 4.11 8.19
C THR A 114 -7.18 5.38 7.33
N THR A 115 -5.99 5.79 6.86
CA THR A 115 -5.83 6.93 5.96
C THR A 115 -6.65 6.75 4.68
N GLY A 116 -6.54 5.59 4.02
CA GLY A 116 -7.27 5.30 2.79
C GLY A 116 -8.79 5.39 2.98
N ILE A 117 -9.31 4.81 4.07
CA ILE A 117 -10.74 4.82 4.38
C ILE A 117 -11.24 6.24 4.71
N GLU A 118 -10.46 7.03 5.44
CA GLU A 118 -10.86 8.37 5.90
C GLU A 118 -10.60 9.49 4.88
N SER A 119 -9.71 9.28 3.91
CA SER A 119 -9.32 10.30 2.91
C SER A 119 -10.44 10.74 1.98
N LYS A 120 -11.50 9.93 1.85
CA LYS A 120 -12.63 10.15 0.94
C LYS A 120 -12.23 10.34 -0.53
N CYS A 121 -11.10 9.77 -0.92
CA CYS A 121 -10.60 9.74 -2.29
C CYS A 121 -10.00 8.35 -2.59
N PRO A 122 -9.71 8.03 -3.86
CA PRO A 122 -9.06 6.75 -4.20
C PRO A 122 -7.70 6.62 -3.50
N ALA A 123 -7.48 5.49 -2.83
CA ALA A 123 -6.23 5.21 -2.13
C ALA A 123 -5.68 3.84 -2.53
N PHE A 124 -4.39 3.78 -2.81
CA PHE A 124 -3.68 2.58 -3.23
C PHE A 124 -2.59 2.27 -2.20
N ILE A 125 -2.75 1.17 -1.47
CA ILE A 125 -1.80 0.72 -0.46
C ILE A 125 -1.11 -0.52 -0.99
N ARG A 126 0.17 -0.41 -1.31
CA ARG A 126 0.96 -1.48 -1.89
C ARG A 126 1.88 -2.11 -0.85
N TYR A 127 1.95 -3.43 -0.80
CA TYR A 127 2.80 -4.17 0.12
C TYR A 127 3.33 -5.47 -0.52
N PRO A 128 4.53 -5.93 -0.12
CA PRO A 128 5.12 -7.13 -0.68
C PRO A 128 4.43 -8.40 -0.15
N ARG A 129 4.67 -9.51 -0.82
CA ARG A 129 4.42 -10.84 -0.27
C ARG A 129 5.52 -11.20 0.72
N GLY A 130 5.15 -11.62 1.92
CA GLY A 130 6.10 -12.07 2.92
C GLY A 130 5.56 -11.94 4.34
N GLU A 131 6.42 -12.24 5.28
CA GLU A 131 6.18 -11.96 6.69
C GLU A 131 6.51 -10.49 6.95
N GLY A 132 5.80 -9.88 7.89
CA GLY A 132 6.10 -8.54 8.35
C GLY A 132 7.39 -8.47 9.16
N VAL A 133 7.79 -7.26 9.52
CA VAL A 133 8.99 -7.01 10.34
C VAL A 133 8.86 -7.56 11.75
N GLY A 134 7.62 -7.75 12.22
CA GLY A 134 7.32 -8.24 13.57
C GLY A 134 7.27 -7.12 14.61
N VAL A 135 6.94 -5.90 14.19
CA VAL A 135 6.79 -4.77 15.12
C VAL A 135 5.50 -4.87 15.94
N GLU A 136 5.52 -4.32 17.15
CA GLU A 136 4.32 -4.20 17.97
C GLU A 136 3.35 -3.21 17.32
N ARG A 137 2.12 -3.66 17.08
CA ARG A 137 1.08 -2.83 16.48
C ARG A 137 0.34 -2.02 17.54
N LYS A 138 0.15 -0.74 17.28
CA LYS A 138 -0.70 0.10 18.13
C LYS A 138 -2.16 -0.38 18.12
N LYS A 139 -2.86 -0.19 19.23
CA LYS A 139 -4.28 -0.58 19.34
C LYS A 139 -5.21 0.30 18.49
N ASN A 140 -4.89 1.57 18.39
CA ASN A 140 -5.69 2.56 17.69
C ASN A 140 -4.85 3.11 16.52
N PRO A 141 -5.13 2.71 15.27
CA PRO A 141 -4.49 3.29 14.11
C PRO A 141 -4.75 4.79 13.99
N ILE A 142 -3.79 5.52 13.47
CA ILE A 142 -3.86 6.98 13.30
C ILE A 142 -3.71 7.31 11.82
N PRO A 143 -4.66 8.06 11.21
CA PRO A 143 -4.52 8.45 9.83
C PRO A 143 -3.26 9.30 9.62
N LEU A 144 -2.54 9.04 8.54
CA LEU A 144 -1.31 9.73 8.18
C LEU A 144 -1.63 11.02 7.42
N GLU A 145 -0.78 12.03 7.60
CA GLU A 145 -0.84 13.26 6.80
C GLU A 145 -0.36 12.96 5.37
N VAL A 146 -1.26 13.08 4.40
CA VAL A 146 -0.97 12.78 2.99
C VAL A 146 0.09 13.74 2.44
N GLY A 147 1.05 13.19 1.69
CA GLY A 147 2.15 13.96 1.09
C GLY A 147 3.29 14.29 2.06
N LYS A 148 3.28 13.73 3.27
CA LYS A 148 4.31 13.97 4.28
C LYS A 148 5.15 12.74 4.54
N ALA A 149 6.45 12.85 4.27
CA ALA A 149 7.45 11.86 4.62
C ALA A 149 7.78 11.89 6.13
N GLU A 150 8.35 10.81 6.64
CA GLU A 150 8.80 10.67 8.03
C GLU A 150 10.33 10.60 8.10
N VAL A 151 10.93 11.48 8.89
CA VAL A 151 12.38 11.43 9.16
C VAL A 151 12.62 10.48 10.34
N LEU A 152 13.07 9.28 10.04
CA LEU A 152 13.32 8.22 11.03
C LEU A 152 14.65 8.41 11.76
N ARG A 153 15.62 9.00 11.09
CA ARG A 153 16.95 9.28 11.62
C ARG A 153 17.51 10.53 10.99
N LYS A 154 18.17 11.36 11.78
CA LYS A 154 18.88 12.55 11.31
C LYS A 154 20.39 12.27 11.23
N GLY A 155 21.02 12.75 10.18
CA GLY A 155 22.45 12.70 9.93
C GLY A 155 22.91 13.94 9.16
N SER A 156 24.21 14.09 8.95
CA SER A 156 24.80 15.30 8.34
C SER A 156 25.43 15.07 6.98
N LEU A 157 25.79 13.81 6.64
CA LEU A 157 26.53 13.53 5.41
C LEU A 157 25.63 13.46 4.18
N CYS A 158 24.58 12.63 4.25
CA CYS A 158 23.63 12.39 3.16
C CYS A 158 22.28 11.92 3.71
N ALA A 159 21.29 11.84 2.84
CA ALA A 159 19.97 11.27 3.16
C ALA A 159 19.67 10.08 2.26
N ILE A 160 19.18 8.99 2.85
CA ILE A 160 18.61 7.86 2.14
C ILE A 160 17.08 8.00 2.21
N TRP A 161 16.45 8.17 1.06
CA TRP A 161 15.00 8.12 0.92
C TRP A 161 14.61 6.69 0.55
N ALA A 162 13.78 6.08 1.37
CA ALA A 162 13.35 4.70 1.18
C ALA A 162 11.83 4.60 1.28
N ILE A 163 11.27 3.57 0.68
CA ILE A 163 9.83 3.30 0.69
C ILE A 163 9.60 1.81 1.00
N GLY A 164 8.58 1.52 1.79
CA GLY A 164 8.20 0.16 2.15
C GLY A 164 9.29 -0.58 2.92
N ASP A 165 9.48 -1.83 2.60
CA ASP A 165 10.48 -2.74 3.20
C ASP A 165 11.93 -2.27 3.03
N PHE A 166 12.23 -1.46 2.01
CA PHE A 166 13.55 -0.83 1.84
C PHE A 166 13.91 0.13 2.96
N VAL A 167 12.94 0.61 3.74
CA VAL A 167 13.21 1.43 4.93
C VAL A 167 14.04 0.67 5.97
N GLN A 168 13.76 -0.62 6.18
CA GLN A 168 14.53 -1.45 7.10
C GLN A 168 15.97 -1.64 6.61
N ILE A 169 16.16 -1.79 5.30
CA ILE A 169 17.48 -1.86 4.68
C ILE A 169 18.24 -0.54 4.88
N ALA A 170 17.59 0.59 4.64
CA ALA A 170 18.19 1.91 4.82
C ALA A 170 18.63 2.16 6.28
N LEU A 171 17.80 1.77 7.25
CA LEU A 171 18.14 1.86 8.67
C LEU A 171 19.33 0.96 9.03
N SER A 172 19.38 -0.26 8.50
CA SER A 172 20.51 -1.18 8.68
C SER A 172 21.81 -0.58 8.12
N ILE A 173 21.78 -0.04 6.90
CA ILE A 173 22.92 0.62 6.28
C ILE A 173 23.40 1.79 7.15
N ALA A 174 22.49 2.67 7.60
CA ALA A 174 22.83 3.81 8.44
C ALA A 174 23.47 3.37 9.77
N ASN A 175 23.02 2.27 10.36
CA ASN A 175 23.63 1.70 11.56
C ASN A 175 25.04 1.16 11.31
N GLN A 176 25.26 0.49 10.18
CA GLN A 176 26.58 -0.01 9.79
C GLN A 176 27.57 1.12 9.56
N PHE A 177 27.17 2.20 8.88
CA PHE A 177 28.00 3.39 8.65
C PHE A 177 28.38 4.07 9.96
N LYS A 178 27.42 4.24 10.89
CA LYS A 178 27.71 4.77 12.22
C LYS A 178 28.73 3.92 12.96
N LYS A 179 28.53 2.59 12.96
CA LYS A 179 29.43 1.66 13.68
C LYS A 179 30.83 1.62 13.08
N LYS A 180 30.94 1.65 11.74
CA LYS A 180 32.24 1.46 11.06
C LYS A 180 33.04 2.76 10.89
N TYR A 181 32.34 3.88 10.65
CA TYR A 181 32.97 5.14 10.26
C TYR A 181 32.65 6.32 11.20
N GLY A 182 31.79 6.14 12.18
CA GLY A 182 31.28 7.22 13.04
C GLY A 182 30.38 8.23 12.32
N ILE A 183 29.89 7.88 11.12
CA ILE A 183 29.11 8.78 10.25
C ILE A 183 27.61 8.55 10.47
N GLU A 184 26.89 9.65 10.72
CA GLU A 184 25.42 9.65 10.79
C GLU A 184 24.81 9.95 9.42
N ILE A 185 23.93 9.08 8.98
CA ILE A 185 23.17 9.18 7.72
C ILE A 185 21.70 9.45 8.06
N THR A 186 21.10 10.42 7.38
CA THR A 186 19.66 10.66 7.46
C THR A 186 18.91 9.54 6.77
N VAL A 187 17.85 9.02 7.40
CA VAL A 187 16.92 8.06 6.78
C VAL A 187 15.53 8.64 6.79
N VAL A 188 14.93 8.70 5.62
CA VAL A 188 13.59 9.22 5.39
C VAL A 188 12.71 8.10 4.84
N ASN A 189 11.59 7.83 5.50
CA ASN A 189 10.50 7.01 4.99
C ASN A 189 9.62 7.88 4.10
N ALA A 190 9.60 7.61 2.80
CA ALA A 190 8.84 8.41 1.83
C ALA A 190 7.33 8.14 1.90
N ARG A 191 6.94 6.97 2.44
CA ARG A 191 5.55 6.49 2.61
C ARG A 191 4.77 6.16 1.36
#